data_edf49946982adf7e8f0ea2110febdd51
#
_entry.id   edf49946982adf7e8f0ea2110febdd51
#
_cell.length_a   1.000
_cell.length_b   1.000
_cell.length_c   1.000
_cell.angle_alpha   90.00
_cell.angle_beta   90.00
_cell.angle_gamma   90.00
#
_symmetry.space_group_name_H-M   'P 1'
#
loop_
_entity.id
_entity.type
_entity.pdbx_description
1 polymer ?
#
loop_
_entity_poly.entity_id
_entity_poly.type
_entity_poly.pdbx_seq_one_letter_code
_entity_poly.pdbx_strand_id
1 'polypeptide(L)'
;MTGQPDAIIIGTGVIGTATAFEMAKAGWKTLSLDRNAQIGHGSTAGSCAIIRMHYSTFDGTAFAWEGYHYWRDWADYLGLPAETALATFKECGCLVMR
;
A
#
# COMPACT_ATOMS: atom_id res chain seq x y z
N MET A 1 6.53 -24.37 -0.71
CA MET A 1 5.21 -24.26 -1.38
C MET A 1 5.07 -25.42 -2.35
N THR A 2 4.08 -26.25 -2.15
CA THR A 2 3.69 -27.32 -3.09
C THR A 2 2.60 -26.75 -4.02
N GLY A 3 2.93 -26.49 -5.27
CA GLY A 3 2.00 -26.03 -6.30
C GLY A 3 2.50 -24.78 -7.04
N GLN A 4 2.02 -24.61 -8.27
CA GLN A 4 2.29 -23.40 -9.04
C GLN A 4 1.55 -22.21 -8.42
N PRO A 5 2.14 -21.01 -8.41
CA PRO A 5 1.44 -19.79 -8.06
C PRO A 5 0.41 -19.44 -9.14
N ASP A 6 -0.70 -18.83 -8.75
CA ASP A 6 -1.71 -18.32 -9.66
C ASP A 6 -1.22 -17.02 -10.33
N ALA A 7 -0.35 -16.26 -9.64
CA ALA A 7 0.25 -15.04 -10.17
C ALA A 7 1.66 -14.81 -9.61
N ILE A 8 2.49 -14.15 -10.42
CA ILE A 8 3.82 -13.69 -10.03
C ILE A 8 3.80 -12.17 -10.00
N ILE A 9 4.21 -11.59 -8.87
CA ILE A 9 4.30 -10.14 -8.66
C ILE A 9 5.77 -9.74 -8.70
N ILE A 10 6.15 -8.89 -9.61
CA ILE A 10 7.52 -8.40 -9.75
C ILE A 10 7.64 -7.05 -9.06
N GLY A 11 8.41 -7.01 -8.00
CA GLY A 11 8.61 -5.86 -7.13
C GLY A 11 7.89 -6.00 -5.78
N THR A 12 8.62 -5.76 -4.70
CA THR A 12 8.12 -5.81 -3.32
C THR A 12 8.15 -4.43 -2.64
N GLY A 13 7.92 -3.37 -3.41
CA GLY A 13 7.60 -2.05 -2.89
C GLY A 13 6.16 -1.98 -2.40
N VAL A 14 5.70 -0.80 -1.99
CA VAL A 14 4.34 -0.60 -1.45
C VAL A 14 3.24 -1.08 -2.41
N ILE A 15 3.40 -0.87 -3.71
CA ILE A 15 2.41 -1.30 -4.71
C ILE A 15 2.39 -2.83 -4.84
N GLY A 16 3.54 -3.47 -4.98
CA GLY A 16 3.61 -4.92 -5.13
C GLY A 16 3.14 -5.68 -3.90
N THR A 17 3.51 -5.21 -2.71
CA THR A 17 3.06 -5.82 -1.45
C THR A 17 1.57 -5.63 -1.21
N ALA A 18 1.00 -4.46 -1.52
CA ALA A 18 -0.44 -4.22 -1.44
C ALA A 18 -1.21 -5.11 -2.44
N THR A 19 -0.70 -5.25 -3.66
CA THR A 19 -1.28 -6.15 -4.66
C THR A 19 -1.27 -7.61 -4.18
N ALA A 20 -0.14 -8.10 -3.64
CA ALA A 20 -0.04 -9.45 -3.09
C ALA A 20 -1.03 -9.66 -1.94
N PHE A 21 -1.18 -8.68 -1.07
CA PHE A 21 -2.10 -8.72 0.06
C PHE A 21 -3.56 -8.83 -0.41
N GLU A 22 -3.99 -7.98 -1.33
CA GLU A 22 -5.36 -8.01 -1.87
C GLU A 22 -5.65 -9.30 -2.64
N MET A 23 -4.70 -9.80 -3.41
CA MET A 23 -4.84 -11.08 -4.11
C MET A 23 -4.95 -12.24 -3.13
N ALA A 24 -4.16 -12.24 -2.05
CA ALA A 24 -4.25 -13.25 -1.01
C ALA A 24 -5.61 -13.24 -0.29
N LYS A 25 -6.16 -12.05 0.00
CA LYS A 25 -7.53 -11.90 0.53
C LYS A 25 -8.57 -12.48 -0.43
N ALA A 26 -8.35 -12.38 -1.72
CA ALA A 26 -9.21 -12.96 -2.75
C ALA A 26 -8.98 -14.47 -2.98
N GLY A 27 -8.07 -15.09 -2.22
CA GLY A 27 -7.81 -16.53 -2.30
C GLY A 27 -6.77 -16.95 -3.34
N TRP A 28 -6.06 -16.00 -3.96
CA TRP A 28 -5.02 -16.28 -4.95
C TRP A 28 -3.70 -16.66 -4.28
N LYS A 29 -3.00 -17.62 -4.86
CA LYS A 29 -1.63 -17.97 -4.47
C LYS A 29 -0.67 -17.08 -5.26
N THR A 30 0.06 -16.21 -4.60
CA THR A 30 1.00 -15.29 -5.25
C THR A 30 2.44 -15.65 -4.90
N LEU A 31 3.35 -15.38 -5.84
CA LEU A 31 4.78 -15.39 -5.63
C LEU A 31 5.32 -13.99 -5.90
N SER A 32 5.89 -13.36 -4.88
CA SER A 32 6.50 -12.04 -5.03
C SER A 32 8.01 -12.17 -5.23
N LEU A 33 8.53 -11.49 -6.24
CA LEU A 33 9.95 -11.47 -6.59
C LEU A 33 10.47 -10.03 -6.56
N ASP A 34 11.68 -9.85 -6.02
CA ASP A 34 12.37 -8.56 -6.07
C ASP A 34 13.86 -8.79 -6.38
N ARG A 35 14.47 -7.82 -7.04
CA ARG A 35 15.92 -7.82 -7.27
C ARG A 35 16.71 -7.41 -6.02
N ASN A 36 16.07 -6.72 -5.09
CA ASN A 36 16.67 -6.31 -3.82
C ASN A 36 16.52 -7.41 -2.77
N ALA A 37 17.48 -7.47 -1.86
CA ALA A 37 17.50 -8.47 -0.78
C ALA A 37 16.42 -8.24 0.29
N GLN A 38 15.84 -7.05 0.34
CA GLN A 38 14.85 -6.66 1.35
C GLN A 38 13.63 -6.00 0.70
N ILE A 39 12.47 -6.22 1.31
CA ILE A 39 11.19 -5.62 0.91
C ILE A 39 11.28 -4.09 1.06
N GLY A 40 10.72 -3.36 0.09
CA GLY A 40 10.61 -1.91 0.13
C GLY A 40 11.89 -1.14 -0.19
N HIS A 41 12.98 -1.78 -0.55
CA HIS A 41 14.30 -1.15 -0.83
C HIS A 41 14.41 -0.44 -2.18
N GLY A 42 13.32 -0.30 -2.92
CA GLY A 42 13.24 0.55 -4.12
C GLY A 42 12.79 1.97 -3.79
N SER A 43 11.97 2.55 -4.65
CA SER A 43 11.39 3.89 -4.48
C SER A 43 10.54 4.05 -3.21
N THR A 44 10.00 2.96 -2.66
CA THR A 44 9.29 2.98 -1.39
C THR A 44 10.18 3.46 -0.24
N ALA A 45 11.42 2.99 -0.15
CA ALA A 45 12.36 3.43 0.88
C ALA A 45 12.82 4.89 0.69
N GLY A 46 12.80 5.39 -0.55
CA GLY A 46 13.13 6.78 -0.87
C GLY A 46 11.98 7.76 -0.75
N SER A 47 10.77 7.28 -0.40
CA SER A 47 9.58 8.11 -0.27
C SER A 47 9.53 8.82 1.08
N CYS A 48 9.07 10.08 1.10
CA CYS A 48 8.73 10.80 2.33
C CYS A 48 7.32 10.47 2.84
N ALA A 49 6.64 9.50 2.24
CA ALA A 49 5.35 8.96 2.66
C ALA A 49 4.24 10.02 2.84
N ILE A 50 4.18 10.98 1.94
CA ILE A 50 3.10 11.98 1.93
C ILE A 50 1.86 11.37 1.27
N ILE A 51 0.77 11.33 2.03
CA ILE A 51 -0.55 10.95 1.55
C ILE A 51 -1.35 12.21 1.31
N ARG A 52 -1.85 12.41 0.09
CA ARG A 52 -2.67 13.57 -0.27
C ARG A 52 -3.85 13.17 -1.14
N MET A 53 -4.93 13.94 -1.09
CA MET A 53 -6.13 13.77 -1.92
C MET A 53 -6.31 14.91 -2.95
N HIS A 54 -5.38 15.86 -3.00
CA HIS A 54 -5.40 16.96 -3.95
C HIS A 54 -4.66 16.59 -5.23
N TYR A 55 -5.40 16.45 -6.32
CA TYR A 55 -4.90 16.15 -7.67
C TYR A 55 -5.61 17.03 -8.70
N SER A 56 -5.00 17.17 -9.88
CA SER A 56 -5.54 17.99 -10.97
C SER A 56 -6.71 17.34 -11.73
N THR A 57 -6.95 16.05 -11.52
CA THR A 57 -8.02 15.30 -12.17
C THR A 57 -9.01 14.75 -11.16
N PHE A 58 -10.28 14.62 -11.55
CA PHE A 58 -11.30 13.99 -10.71
C PHE A 58 -10.93 12.55 -10.36
N ASP A 59 -10.51 11.76 -11.35
CA ASP A 59 -10.19 10.35 -11.14
C ASP A 59 -9.01 10.18 -10.17
N GLY A 60 -7.97 11.02 -10.29
CA GLY A 60 -6.84 11.02 -9.37
C GLY A 60 -7.26 11.36 -7.94
N THR A 61 -8.14 12.35 -7.76
CA THR A 61 -8.67 12.73 -6.45
C THR A 61 -9.56 11.62 -5.87
N ALA A 62 -10.46 11.05 -6.66
CA ALA A 62 -11.35 9.97 -6.22
C ALA A 62 -10.57 8.73 -5.79
N PHE A 63 -9.56 8.36 -6.56
CA PHE A 63 -8.68 7.22 -6.25
C PHE A 63 -7.89 7.45 -4.95
N ALA A 64 -7.32 8.64 -4.79
CA ALA A 64 -6.58 9.00 -3.57
C ALA A 64 -7.50 9.08 -2.34
N TRP A 65 -8.75 9.54 -2.51
CA TRP A 65 -9.76 9.58 -1.45
C TRP A 65 -10.12 8.18 -0.97
N GLU A 66 -10.27 7.23 -1.87
CA GLU A 66 -10.48 5.82 -1.50
C GLU A 66 -9.29 5.29 -0.68
N GLY A 67 -8.07 5.53 -1.15
CA GLY A 67 -6.84 5.12 -0.45
C GLY A 67 -6.67 5.73 0.94
N TYR A 68 -7.16 6.97 1.13
CA TYR A 68 -7.13 7.65 2.43
C TYR A 68 -7.83 6.85 3.53
N HIS A 69 -8.97 6.26 3.25
CA HIS A 69 -9.73 5.48 4.24
C HIS A 69 -8.95 4.26 4.70
N TYR A 70 -8.20 3.58 3.81
CA TYR A 70 -7.34 2.46 4.19
C TYR A 70 -6.19 2.90 5.10
N TRP A 71 -5.58 4.04 4.83
CA TRP A 71 -4.51 4.57 5.67
C TRP A 71 -5.01 5.00 7.04
N ARG A 72 -6.18 5.64 7.10
CA ARG A 72 -6.80 6.05 8.36
C ARG A 72 -7.12 4.87 9.27
N ASP A 73 -7.67 3.83 8.69
CA ASP A 73 -8.12 2.64 9.40
C ASP A 73 -7.16 1.45 9.16
N TRP A 74 -5.85 1.72 9.20
CA TRP A 74 -4.80 0.83 8.71
C TRP A 74 -4.77 -0.54 9.41
N ALA A 75 -4.92 -0.60 10.72
CA ALA A 75 -4.96 -1.86 11.46
C ALA A 75 -6.17 -2.72 11.05
N ASP A 76 -7.34 -2.10 10.93
CA ASP A 76 -8.57 -2.77 10.50
C ASP A 76 -8.44 -3.30 9.07
N TYR A 77 -7.91 -2.49 8.16
CA TYR A 77 -7.64 -2.92 6.78
C TYR A 77 -6.73 -4.15 6.70
N LEU A 78 -5.72 -4.22 7.56
CA LEU A 78 -4.81 -5.37 7.64
C LEU A 78 -5.39 -6.56 8.42
N GLY A 79 -6.54 -6.40 9.08
CA GLY A 79 -7.13 -7.42 9.93
C GLY A 79 -6.35 -7.66 11.23
N LEU A 80 -5.70 -6.62 11.76
CA LEU A 80 -4.86 -6.69 12.95
C LEU A 80 -5.53 -5.97 14.14
N PRO A 81 -5.18 -6.36 15.39
CA PRO A 81 -5.63 -5.62 16.58
C PRO A 81 -5.22 -4.14 16.53
N ALA A 82 -6.08 -3.26 17.03
CA ALA A 82 -5.86 -1.81 16.99
C ALA A 82 -4.57 -1.35 17.71
N GLU A 83 -4.13 -2.11 18.72
CA GLU A 83 -2.90 -1.86 19.49
C GLU A 83 -1.61 -2.34 18.78
N THR A 84 -1.72 -2.95 17.60
CA THR A 84 -0.55 -3.42 16.84
C THR A 84 0.34 -2.24 16.47
N ALA A 85 1.64 -2.36 16.72
CA ALA A 85 2.63 -1.35 16.35
C ALA A 85 2.79 -1.29 14.82
N LEU A 86 2.12 -0.33 14.19
CA LEU A 86 2.12 -0.09 12.75
C LEU A 86 2.64 1.31 12.43
N ALA A 87 2.83 1.60 11.13
CA ALA A 87 3.13 2.94 10.67
C ALA A 87 2.04 3.92 11.11
N THR A 88 2.44 5.03 11.71
CA THR A 88 1.49 6.05 12.19
C THR A 88 1.04 6.94 11.04
N PHE A 89 -0.26 7.02 10.81
CA PHE A 89 -0.85 7.99 9.91
C PHE A 89 -1.25 9.26 10.67
N LYS A 90 -0.70 10.41 10.25
CA LYS A 90 -0.99 11.71 10.86
C LYS A 90 -1.80 12.57 9.91
N GLU A 91 -3.00 12.93 10.31
CA GLU A 91 -3.89 13.82 9.54
C GLU A 91 -3.57 15.28 9.83
N CYS A 92 -2.46 15.76 9.28
CA CYS A 92 -1.97 17.13 9.52
C CYS A 92 -2.60 18.19 8.61
N GLY A 93 -3.44 17.78 7.65
CA GLY A 93 -4.02 18.67 6.65
C GLY A 93 -3.04 19.04 5.54
N CYS A 94 -3.54 19.79 4.55
CA CYS A 94 -2.78 20.24 3.39
C CYS A 94 -3.15 21.69 3.06
N LEU A 95 -2.14 22.57 2.97
CA LEU A 95 -2.30 23.93 2.48
C LEU A 95 -1.87 23.99 1.01
N VAL A 96 -2.80 24.36 0.14
CA VAL A 96 -2.53 24.58 -1.28
C VAL A 96 -2.51 26.07 -1.56
N MET A 97 -1.36 26.58 -1.94
CA MET A 97 -1.21 27.97 -2.39
C MET A 97 -1.44 28.07 -3.90
N ARG A 98 -2.19 29.06 -4.35
CA ARG A 98 -2.44 29.40 -5.76
C ARG A 98 -1.60 30.61 -6.17
#